data_a769905d1aae11bb1ca1c76c0c2d1314
#
_entry.id   a769905d1aae11bb1ca1c76c0c2d1314
#
_cell.length_a   1.000
_cell.length_b   1.000
_cell.length_c   1.000
_cell.angle_alpha   90.00
_cell.angle_beta   90.00
_cell.angle_gamma   90.00
#
_symmetry.space_group_name_H-M   'P 1'
#
loop_
_entity.id
_entity.type
_entity.pdbx_description
1 polymer ?
#
loop_
_entity_poly.entity_id
_entity_poly.type
_entity_poly.pdbx_seq_one_letter_code
_entity_poly.pdbx_strand_id
1 'polypeptide(L)'
;MITREDVAKRAGVSVSAVSRAMNHRGYVAKDKKEAIYKAVEELGYRPNPLSHSLKNRQTYQLCFFGADIYNSFYMELFNYMSDYAAERGYTMFLFSEFNEERVKTMLMDGMIVENDTVAEKVQALLGEQFFMPIVTASYGSPIVSLKRIPYVDVDTHDAVEIGLAYLKKMGHKKTAFATPYDFLETAGSIQGMWPLEIR
;
A
#
# COMPACT_ATOMS: atom_id res chain seq x y z
N MET A 1 2.34 32.64 6.12
CA MET A 1 1.42 31.49 5.85
C MET A 1 0.20 31.72 6.74
N ILE A 2 -1.00 31.68 6.18
CA ILE A 2 -2.25 31.88 6.96
C ILE A 2 -2.47 30.66 7.86
N THR A 3 -2.82 30.93 9.12
CA THR A 3 -2.96 29.92 10.17
C THR A 3 -4.43 29.76 10.60
N ARG A 4 -4.73 28.77 11.45
CA ARG A 4 -6.07 28.62 12.06
C ARG A 4 -6.41 29.76 12.99
N GLU A 5 -5.41 30.33 13.61
CA GLU A 5 -5.50 31.49 14.48
C GLU A 5 -5.98 32.72 13.72
N ASP A 6 -5.47 32.94 12.51
CA ASP A 6 -5.87 34.03 11.62
C ASP A 6 -7.34 33.87 11.20
N VAL A 7 -7.75 32.63 10.84
CA VAL A 7 -9.17 32.35 10.53
C VAL A 7 -10.06 32.57 11.74
N ALA A 8 -9.66 32.13 12.94
CA ALA A 8 -10.40 32.31 14.17
C ALA A 8 -10.59 33.80 14.50
N LYS A 9 -9.53 34.58 14.38
CA LYS A 9 -9.54 36.03 14.57
C LYS A 9 -10.46 36.71 13.56
N ARG A 10 -10.38 36.34 12.29
CA ARG A 10 -11.21 36.90 11.21
C ARG A 10 -12.69 36.58 11.36
N ALA A 11 -13.01 35.35 11.80
CA ALA A 11 -14.37 34.87 12.00
C ALA A 11 -14.96 35.22 13.37
N GLY A 12 -14.20 35.81 14.29
CA GLY A 12 -14.66 36.14 15.66
C GLY A 12 -15.00 34.92 16.52
N VAL A 13 -14.25 33.79 16.33
CA VAL A 13 -14.50 32.53 17.04
C VAL A 13 -13.23 31.98 17.65
N SER A 14 -13.36 30.94 18.48
CA SER A 14 -12.18 30.24 19.01
C SER A 14 -11.50 29.34 17.94
N VAL A 15 -10.20 29.13 18.07
CA VAL A 15 -9.43 28.20 17.21
C VAL A 15 -10.02 26.80 17.25
N SER A 16 -10.53 26.36 18.40
CA SER A 16 -11.24 25.09 18.56
C SER A 16 -12.52 24.97 17.74
N ALA A 17 -13.27 26.11 17.61
CA ALA A 17 -14.46 26.17 16.76
C ALA A 17 -14.08 26.04 15.27
N VAL A 18 -13.03 26.75 14.82
CA VAL A 18 -12.48 26.60 13.47
C VAL A 18 -12.09 25.14 13.22
N SER A 19 -11.34 24.53 14.13
CA SER A 19 -10.91 23.13 13.99
C SER A 19 -12.10 22.17 13.89
N ARG A 20 -13.15 22.35 14.68
CA ARG A 20 -14.37 21.53 14.61
C ARG A 20 -15.11 21.69 13.29
N ALA A 21 -15.28 22.95 12.85
CA ALA A 21 -15.96 23.24 11.59
C ALA A 21 -15.23 22.62 10.38
N MET A 22 -13.90 22.79 10.32
CA MET A 22 -13.08 22.30 9.22
C MET A 22 -12.96 20.77 9.17
N ASN A 23 -12.98 20.11 10.33
CA ASN A 23 -12.88 18.65 10.41
C ASN A 23 -14.25 17.95 10.48
N HIS A 24 -15.34 18.66 10.36
CA HIS A 24 -16.71 18.16 10.50
C HIS A 24 -16.94 17.34 11.77
N ARG A 25 -16.23 17.68 12.86
CA ARG A 25 -16.29 16.97 14.15
C ARG A 25 -16.90 17.86 15.23
N GLY A 26 -17.92 17.34 15.90
CA GLY A 26 -18.60 18.06 16.98
C GLY A 26 -19.54 19.17 16.48
N TYR A 27 -20.24 19.78 17.44
CA TYR A 27 -21.23 20.83 17.14
C TYR A 27 -20.57 22.21 16.99
N VAL A 28 -20.93 22.91 15.93
CA VAL A 28 -20.66 24.35 15.73
C VAL A 28 -21.96 24.97 15.23
N ALA A 29 -22.41 26.04 15.89
CA ALA A 29 -23.62 26.75 15.51
C ALA A 29 -23.54 27.25 14.06
N LYS A 30 -24.69 27.25 13.36
CA LYS A 30 -24.75 27.48 11.91
C LYS A 30 -24.14 28.83 11.50
N ASP A 31 -24.50 29.89 12.23
CA ASP A 31 -23.96 31.23 12.05
C ASP A 31 -22.43 31.30 12.14
N LYS A 32 -21.87 30.63 13.17
CA LYS A 32 -20.41 30.54 13.35
C LYS A 32 -19.75 29.72 12.26
N LYS A 33 -20.40 28.66 11.79
CA LYS A 33 -19.88 27.84 10.69
C LYS A 33 -19.81 28.63 9.39
N GLU A 34 -20.84 29.41 9.09
CA GLU A 34 -20.87 30.30 7.92
C GLU A 34 -19.78 31.38 8.01
N ALA A 35 -19.60 32.00 9.17
CA ALA A 35 -18.54 33.00 9.41
C ALA A 35 -17.13 32.37 9.23
N ILE A 36 -16.94 31.15 9.70
CA ILE A 36 -15.66 30.43 9.53
C ILE A 36 -15.37 30.14 8.03
N TYR A 37 -16.32 29.62 7.29
CA TYR A 37 -16.11 29.32 5.87
C TYR A 37 -15.85 30.58 5.04
N LYS A 38 -16.58 31.68 5.35
CA LYS A 38 -16.31 32.96 4.72
C LYS A 38 -14.90 33.47 5.02
N ALA A 39 -14.45 33.38 6.26
CA ALA A 39 -13.09 33.77 6.64
C ALA A 39 -12.03 32.87 5.98
N VAL A 40 -12.28 31.57 5.82
CA VAL A 40 -11.41 30.62 5.10
C VAL A 40 -11.24 31.03 3.65
N GLU A 41 -12.35 31.37 2.97
CA GLU A 41 -12.34 31.81 1.58
C GLU A 41 -11.63 33.16 1.41
N GLU A 42 -11.96 34.13 2.22
CA GLU A 42 -11.37 35.49 2.17
C GLU A 42 -9.84 35.47 2.41
N LEU A 43 -9.38 34.62 3.32
CA LEU A 43 -7.96 34.52 3.65
C LEU A 43 -7.20 33.53 2.76
N GLY A 44 -7.88 32.76 1.91
CA GLY A 44 -7.29 31.69 1.15
C GLY A 44 -6.66 30.60 2.03
N TYR A 45 -7.23 30.39 3.23
CA TYR A 45 -6.69 29.41 4.17
C TYR A 45 -6.90 27.99 3.65
N ARG A 46 -5.81 27.23 3.66
CA ARG A 46 -5.84 25.78 3.41
C ARG A 46 -5.27 25.05 4.63
N PRO A 47 -5.99 24.06 5.17
CA PRO A 47 -5.44 23.21 6.22
C PRO A 47 -4.11 22.62 5.79
N ASN A 48 -3.10 22.74 6.64
CA ASN A 48 -1.81 22.08 6.38
C ASN A 48 -1.93 20.59 6.74
N PRO A 49 -1.81 19.67 5.75
CA PRO A 49 -1.88 18.26 6.01
C PRO A 49 -0.82 17.75 7.00
N LEU A 50 0.37 18.35 7.00
CA LEU A 50 1.45 18.00 7.93
C LEU A 50 1.07 18.24 9.38
N SER A 51 0.36 19.36 9.67
CA SER A 51 -0.11 19.66 11.04
C SER A 51 -1.14 18.64 11.52
N HIS A 52 -1.94 18.09 10.61
CA HIS A 52 -2.91 17.04 10.91
C HIS A 52 -2.21 15.70 11.18
N SER A 53 -1.25 15.34 10.34
CA SER A 53 -0.46 14.12 10.46
C SER A 53 0.34 14.08 11.77
N LEU A 54 0.99 15.17 12.12
CA LEU A 54 1.75 15.28 13.37
C LEU A 54 0.86 15.09 14.61
N LYS A 55 -0.35 15.67 14.60
CA LYS A 55 -1.28 15.54 15.71
C LYS A 55 -1.84 14.14 15.87
N ASN A 56 -2.14 13.48 14.77
CA ASN A 56 -2.75 12.15 14.76
C ASN A 56 -1.73 11.02 14.74
N ARG A 57 -0.45 11.31 14.53
CA ARG A 57 0.62 10.34 14.26
C ARG A 57 0.28 9.40 13.09
N GLN A 58 -0.46 9.92 12.12
CA GLN A 58 -0.89 9.21 10.92
C GLN A 58 -0.78 10.14 9.73
N THR A 59 -0.24 9.65 8.64
CA THR A 59 -0.09 10.40 7.39
C THR A 59 -1.25 10.17 6.44
N TYR A 60 -1.98 9.08 6.62
CA TYR A 60 -3.00 8.56 5.70
C TYR A 60 -2.43 8.29 4.31
N GLN A 61 -1.16 7.90 4.28
CA GLN A 61 -0.43 7.58 3.06
C GLN A 61 0.08 6.15 3.13
N LEU A 62 -0.14 5.40 2.07
CA LEU A 62 0.39 4.07 1.83
C LEU A 62 1.20 4.09 0.55
N CYS A 63 2.16 3.20 0.42
CA CYS A 63 2.85 3.03 -0.85
C CYS A 63 2.97 1.57 -1.27
N PHE A 64 3.00 1.38 -2.58
CA PHE A 64 3.31 0.13 -3.23
C PHE A 64 4.64 0.30 -3.98
N PHE A 65 5.64 -0.50 -3.60
CA PHE A 65 6.98 -0.45 -4.17
C PHE A 65 7.27 -1.66 -5.04
N GLY A 66 8.00 -1.41 -6.14
CA GLY A 66 8.61 -2.42 -6.98
C GLY A 66 7.75 -2.87 -8.15
N ALA A 67 6.52 -2.38 -8.26
CA ALA A 67 5.61 -2.81 -9.31
C ALA A 67 6.12 -2.45 -10.70
N ASP A 68 6.17 -3.42 -11.60
CA ASP A 68 6.35 -3.18 -13.02
C ASP A 68 5.10 -2.49 -13.58
N ILE A 69 5.24 -1.20 -13.86
CA ILE A 69 4.15 -0.35 -14.39
C ILE A 69 3.68 -0.75 -15.79
N TYR A 70 4.46 -1.55 -16.51
CA TYR A 70 4.09 -2.08 -17.82
C TYR A 70 3.36 -3.41 -17.73
N ASN A 71 3.34 -4.03 -16.56
CA ASN A 71 2.59 -5.26 -16.30
C ASN A 71 1.15 -4.91 -15.88
N SER A 72 0.18 -5.27 -16.73
CA SER A 72 -1.25 -5.00 -16.48
C SER A 72 -1.74 -5.58 -15.16
N PHE A 73 -1.21 -6.72 -14.74
CA PHE A 73 -1.56 -7.34 -13.47
C PHE A 73 -1.25 -6.42 -12.27
N TYR A 74 -0.03 -5.85 -12.21
CA TYR A 74 0.35 -4.95 -11.12
C TYR A 74 -0.44 -3.64 -11.15
N MET A 75 -0.78 -3.16 -12.33
CA MET A 75 -1.60 -1.95 -12.47
C MET A 75 -3.04 -2.20 -12.01
N GLU A 76 -3.60 -3.34 -12.34
CA GLU A 76 -4.94 -3.72 -11.89
C GLU A 76 -4.96 -3.93 -10.37
N LEU A 77 -3.98 -4.64 -9.83
CA LEU A 77 -3.80 -4.83 -8.39
C LEU A 77 -3.67 -3.48 -7.66
N PHE A 78 -2.85 -2.56 -8.17
CA PHE A 78 -2.70 -1.23 -7.62
C PHE A 78 -4.02 -0.45 -7.62
N ASN A 79 -4.79 -0.51 -8.70
CA ASN A 79 -6.08 0.17 -8.78
C ASN A 79 -7.05 -0.35 -7.71
N TYR A 80 -7.19 -1.67 -7.56
CA TYR A 80 -8.03 -2.25 -6.50
C TYR A 80 -7.57 -1.86 -5.09
N MET A 81 -6.27 -1.91 -4.84
CA MET A 81 -5.71 -1.49 -3.55
C MET A 81 -5.94 0.00 -3.29
N SER A 82 -5.79 0.84 -4.32
CA SER A 82 -5.98 2.29 -4.24
C SER A 82 -7.43 2.66 -3.94
N ASP A 83 -8.39 2.02 -4.62
CA ASP A 83 -9.81 2.23 -4.38
C ASP A 83 -10.19 1.82 -2.95
N TYR A 84 -9.74 0.66 -2.51
CA TYR A 84 -9.98 0.16 -1.15
C TYR A 84 -9.36 1.07 -0.07
N ALA A 85 -8.17 1.62 -0.34
CA ALA A 85 -7.50 2.58 0.53
C ALA A 85 -8.27 3.91 0.59
N ALA A 86 -8.74 4.40 -0.57
CA ALA A 86 -9.49 5.66 -0.67
C ALA A 86 -10.81 5.62 0.13
N GLU A 87 -11.55 4.51 0.10
CA GLU A 87 -12.75 4.30 0.92
C GLU A 87 -12.47 4.45 2.43
N ARG A 88 -11.21 4.26 2.85
CA ARG A 88 -10.75 4.36 4.24
C ARG A 88 -9.99 5.65 4.55
N GLY A 89 -10.02 6.59 3.61
CA GLY A 89 -9.37 7.89 3.75
C GLY A 89 -7.86 7.87 3.56
N TYR A 90 -7.30 6.80 2.98
CA TYR A 90 -5.89 6.70 2.64
C TYR A 90 -5.64 7.07 1.18
N THR A 91 -4.49 7.67 0.93
CA THR A 91 -3.96 7.88 -0.42
C THR A 91 -2.86 6.87 -0.67
N MET A 92 -2.89 6.21 -1.83
CA MET A 92 -1.90 5.22 -2.20
C MET A 92 -0.96 5.76 -3.28
N PHE A 93 0.35 5.57 -3.09
CA PHE A 93 1.39 5.95 -4.03
C PHE A 93 2.01 4.70 -4.65
N LEU A 94 2.31 4.78 -5.94
CA LEU A 94 3.00 3.73 -6.67
C LEU A 94 4.43 4.17 -6.99
N PHE A 95 5.38 3.30 -6.70
CA PHE A 95 6.78 3.45 -7.08
C PHE A 95 7.24 2.22 -7.84
N SER A 96 7.59 2.41 -9.12
CA SER A 96 8.05 1.34 -10.01
C SER A 96 9.41 0.77 -9.61
N GLU A 97 10.19 1.54 -8.87
CA GLU A 97 11.52 1.14 -8.43
C GLU A 97 11.65 1.29 -6.92
N PHE A 98 12.33 0.32 -6.31
CA PHE A 98 12.74 0.41 -4.92
C PHE A 98 13.87 1.44 -4.79
N ASN A 99 13.62 2.47 -3.98
CA ASN A 99 14.59 3.52 -3.70
C ASN A 99 14.77 3.69 -2.19
N GLU A 100 15.97 3.40 -1.69
CA GLU A 100 16.28 3.43 -0.26
C GLU A 100 16.06 4.80 0.38
N GLU A 101 16.47 5.87 -0.28
CA GLU A 101 16.31 7.23 0.24
C GLU A 101 14.82 7.60 0.38
N ARG A 102 13.99 7.15 -0.54
CA ARG A 102 12.54 7.34 -0.42
C ARG A 102 11.97 6.59 0.77
N VAL A 103 12.36 5.34 0.96
CA VAL A 103 11.90 4.54 2.11
C VAL A 103 12.29 5.19 3.43
N LYS A 104 13.50 5.78 3.52
CA LYS A 104 14.00 6.46 4.73
C LYS A 104 13.33 7.80 5.01
N THR A 105 12.93 8.53 3.95
CA THR A 105 12.54 9.95 4.06
C THR A 105 11.04 10.18 3.90
N MET A 106 10.31 9.26 3.27
CA MET A 106 8.87 9.41 3.07
C MET A 106 8.09 9.20 4.37
N LEU A 107 7.13 10.09 4.58
CA LEU A 107 6.15 9.94 5.63
C LEU A 107 4.99 9.07 5.10
N MET A 108 4.90 7.83 5.59
CA MET A 108 3.85 6.89 5.24
C MET A 108 3.44 6.05 6.45
N ASP A 109 2.22 5.56 6.45
CA ASP A 109 1.68 4.73 7.54
C ASP A 109 1.89 3.24 7.30
N GLY A 110 2.21 2.84 6.07
CA GLY A 110 2.46 1.45 5.70
C GLY A 110 2.98 1.31 4.27
N MET A 111 3.54 0.15 4.01
CA MET A 111 4.15 -0.20 2.74
C MET A 111 3.66 -1.56 2.26
N ILE A 112 3.38 -1.65 0.97
CA ILE A 112 3.21 -2.91 0.26
C ILE A 112 4.38 -3.04 -0.70
N VAL A 113 5.01 -4.19 -0.75
CA VAL A 113 6.12 -4.47 -1.66
C VAL A 113 5.72 -5.59 -2.63
N GLU A 114 6.20 -5.49 -3.85
CA GLU A 114 5.81 -6.36 -4.96
C GLU A 114 6.14 -7.84 -4.73
N ASN A 115 7.32 -8.09 -4.14
CA ASN A 115 7.84 -9.45 -4.01
C ASN A 115 8.84 -9.55 -2.85
N ASP A 116 9.25 -10.79 -2.60
CA ASP A 116 10.14 -11.14 -1.52
C ASP A 116 11.53 -10.49 -1.65
N THR A 117 12.04 -10.34 -2.88
CA THR A 117 13.34 -9.67 -3.11
C THR A 117 13.29 -8.21 -2.69
N VAL A 118 12.20 -7.50 -2.96
CA VAL A 118 12.01 -6.12 -2.49
C VAL A 118 11.83 -6.10 -0.98
N ALA A 119 11.09 -7.07 -0.42
CA ALA A 119 10.90 -7.20 1.02
C ALA A 119 12.22 -7.43 1.75
N GLU A 120 13.11 -8.26 1.22
CA GLU A 120 14.48 -8.46 1.76
C GLU A 120 15.30 -7.17 1.77
N LYS A 121 15.26 -6.39 0.70
CA LYS A 121 15.95 -5.09 0.63
C LYS A 121 15.40 -4.13 1.68
N VAL A 122 14.08 -4.08 1.85
CA VAL A 122 13.44 -3.25 2.89
C VAL A 122 13.87 -3.71 4.29
N GLN A 123 13.88 -5.01 4.55
CA GLN A 123 14.29 -5.56 5.83
C GLN A 123 15.79 -5.29 6.12
N ALA A 124 16.64 -5.43 5.12
CA ALA A 124 18.07 -5.10 5.26
C ALA A 124 18.29 -3.62 5.58
N LEU A 125 17.47 -2.74 4.97
CA LEU A 125 17.55 -1.29 5.14
C LEU A 125 17.05 -0.81 6.50
N LEU A 126 15.90 -1.33 6.95
CA LEU A 126 15.20 -0.87 8.15
C LEU A 126 15.53 -1.71 9.41
N GLY A 127 16.22 -2.83 9.25
CA GLY A 127 16.50 -3.78 10.32
C GLY A 127 15.26 -4.62 10.69
N GLU A 128 15.32 -5.26 11.86
CA GLU A 128 14.23 -6.14 12.32
C GLU A 128 13.07 -5.40 12.99
N GLN A 129 13.24 -4.14 13.33
CA GLN A 129 12.23 -3.31 13.98
C GLN A 129 11.73 -2.24 13.01
N PHE A 130 10.66 -2.56 12.30
CA PHE A 130 10.01 -1.59 11.43
C PHE A 130 9.25 -0.55 12.25
N PHE A 131 9.33 0.70 11.82
CA PHE A 131 8.53 1.77 12.39
C PHE A 131 7.12 1.85 11.81
N MET A 132 6.82 1.05 10.78
CA MET A 132 5.52 0.98 10.09
C MET A 132 5.23 -0.46 9.63
N PRO A 133 3.95 -0.82 9.41
CA PRO A 133 3.56 -2.10 8.81
C PRO A 133 4.08 -2.24 7.38
N ILE A 134 4.59 -3.44 7.06
CA ILE A 134 5.02 -3.83 5.72
C ILE A 134 4.34 -5.13 5.37
N VAL A 135 3.84 -5.25 4.13
CA VAL A 135 3.24 -6.46 3.58
C VAL A 135 3.86 -6.74 2.22
N THR A 136 4.20 -7.98 1.93
CA THR A 136 4.61 -8.38 0.57
C THR A 136 3.45 -9.03 -0.19
N ALA A 137 3.28 -8.63 -1.44
CA ALA A 137 2.41 -9.32 -2.39
C ALA A 137 3.27 -10.33 -3.13
N SER A 138 3.31 -11.56 -2.64
CA SER A 138 4.18 -12.61 -3.18
C SER A 138 3.46 -13.44 -4.23
N TYR A 139 4.25 -13.97 -5.19
CA TYR A 139 3.81 -15.01 -6.12
C TYR A 139 4.71 -16.22 -5.94
N GLY A 140 4.18 -17.28 -5.39
CA GLY A 140 4.92 -18.50 -5.20
C GLY A 140 5.47 -18.67 -3.78
N SER A 141 6.57 -19.35 -3.59
CA SER A 141 7.05 -19.72 -2.27
C SER A 141 7.46 -18.52 -1.43
N PRO A 142 6.90 -18.35 -0.24
CA PRO A 142 7.31 -17.29 0.67
C PRO A 142 8.77 -17.50 1.08
N ILE A 143 9.54 -16.41 1.16
CA ILE A 143 10.88 -16.44 1.72
C ILE A 143 10.75 -16.62 3.23
N VAL A 144 11.12 -17.80 3.71
CA VAL A 144 11.03 -18.20 5.13
C VAL A 144 11.85 -17.29 6.06
N SER A 145 12.82 -16.55 5.50
CA SER A 145 13.70 -15.66 6.23
C SER A 145 13.08 -14.32 6.64
N LEU A 146 11.96 -13.92 6.05
CA LEU A 146 11.31 -12.65 6.34
C LEU A 146 10.52 -12.72 7.65
N LYS A 147 11.22 -12.54 8.75
CA LYS A 147 10.59 -12.40 10.05
C LYS A 147 9.78 -11.09 10.09
N ARG A 148 8.51 -11.17 10.47
CA ARG A 148 7.62 -10.01 10.70
C ARG A 148 7.10 -9.27 9.48
N ILE A 149 7.39 -9.71 8.26
CA ILE A 149 6.72 -9.20 7.06
C ILE A 149 5.68 -10.25 6.66
N PRO A 150 4.39 -10.01 6.86
CA PRO A 150 3.34 -10.88 6.35
C PRO A 150 3.33 -10.81 4.82
N TYR A 151 2.93 -11.90 4.21
CA TYR A 151 2.75 -11.97 2.76
C TYR A 151 1.30 -12.30 2.41
N VAL A 152 0.89 -11.81 1.24
CA VAL A 152 -0.35 -12.21 0.57
C VAL A 152 0.06 -12.92 -0.70
N ASP A 153 -0.37 -14.15 -0.85
CA ASP A 153 -0.02 -14.99 -1.98
C ASP A 153 -1.26 -15.52 -2.69
N VAL A 154 -1.08 -15.88 -3.97
CA VAL A 154 -2.10 -16.59 -4.74
C VAL A 154 -1.76 -18.08 -4.70
N ASP A 155 -2.73 -18.91 -4.37
CA ASP A 155 -2.55 -20.36 -4.42
C ASP A 155 -2.38 -20.84 -5.87
N THR A 156 -1.14 -20.77 -6.34
CA THR A 156 -0.75 -21.22 -7.67
C THR A 156 -0.76 -22.73 -7.81
N HIS A 157 -0.63 -23.47 -6.70
CA HIS A 157 -0.67 -24.92 -6.69
C HIS A 157 -2.07 -25.42 -7.09
N ASP A 158 -3.11 -24.88 -6.44
CA ASP A 158 -4.50 -25.24 -6.75
C ASP A 158 -4.86 -24.90 -8.21
N ALA A 159 -4.41 -23.74 -8.72
CA ALA A 159 -4.61 -23.35 -10.10
C ALA A 159 -3.98 -24.33 -11.10
N VAL A 160 -2.78 -24.82 -10.82
CA VAL A 160 -2.09 -25.82 -11.66
C VAL A 160 -2.79 -27.19 -11.58
N GLU A 161 -3.21 -27.61 -10.39
CA GLU A 161 -3.95 -28.87 -10.25
C GLU A 161 -5.25 -28.86 -11.04
N ILE A 162 -6.01 -27.77 -10.99
CA ILE A 162 -7.24 -27.60 -11.77
C ILE A 162 -6.93 -27.71 -13.27
N GLY A 163 -5.88 -27.03 -13.74
CA GLY A 163 -5.44 -27.09 -15.14
C GLY A 163 -5.04 -28.49 -15.59
N LEU A 164 -4.24 -29.19 -14.80
CA LEU A 164 -3.80 -30.55 -15.09
C LEU A 164 -4.97 -31.55 -15.07
N ALA A 165 -5.88 -31.41 -14.11
CA ALA A 165 -7.08 -32.24 -14.04
C ALA A 165 -7.97 -32.07 -15.28
N TYR A 166 -8.10 -30.82 -15.75
CA TYR A 166 -8.84 -30.52 -16.98
C TYR A 166 -8.19 -31.15 -18.21
N LEU A 167 -6.88 -31.00 -18.37
CA LEU A 167 -6.15 -31.61 -19.49
C LEU A 167 -6.27 -33.16 -19.47
N LYS A 168 -6.17 -33.78 -18.32
CA LYS A 168 -6.37 -35.22 -18.14
C LYS A 168 -7.80 -35.64 -18.52
N LYS A 169 -8.81 -34.89 -18.10
CA LYS A 169 -10.22 -35.10 -18.48
C LYS A 169 -10.45 -35.03 -19.98
N MET A 170 -9.72 -34.13 -20.67
CA MET A 170 -9.77 -33.99 -22.14
C MET A 170 -8.98 -35.07 -22.89
N GLY A 171 -8.36 -36.01 -22.17
CA GLY A 171 -7.66 -37.14 -22.76
C GLY A 171 -6.19 -36.89 -23.06
N HIS A 172 -5.62 -35.77 -22.67
CA HIS A 172 -4.20 -35.48 -22.84
C HIS A 172 -3.37 -36.39 -21.91
N LYS A 173 -2.40 -37.12 -22.50
CA LYS A 173 -1.51 -38.05 -21.77
C LYS A 173 -0.11 -37.47 -21.56
N LYS A 174 0.24 -36.43 -22.30
CA LYS A 174 1.55 -35.76 -22.21
C LYS A 174 1.31 -34.27 -22.15
N THR A 175 1.85 -33.64 -21.14
CA THR A 175 1.74 -32.21 -20.90
C THR A 175 3.13 -31.62 -20.77
N ALA A 176 3.36 -30.46 -21.33
CA ALA A 176 4.58 -29.69 -21.17
C ALA A 176 4.26 -28.39 -20.42
N PHE A 177 5.15 -28.01 -19.54
CA PHE A 177 5.10 -26.73 -18.86
C PHE A 177 6.15 -25.80 -19.48
N ALA A 178 5.72 -24.65 -19.96
CA ALA A 178 6.61 -23.63 -20.49
C ALA A 178 6.69 -22.47 -19.50
N THR A 179 7.89 -22.06 -19.14
CA THR A 179 8.15 -20.95 -18.24
C THR A 179 9.20 -20.02 -18.85
N PRO A 180 9.08 -18.69 -18.68
CA PRO A 180 10.10 -17.75 -19.12
C PRO A 180 11.34 -17.75 -18.22
N TYR A 181 11.30 -18.43 -17.08
CA TYR A 181 12.41 -18.47 -16.12
C TYR A 181 13.30 -19.68 -16.37
N ASP A 182 14.61 -19.50 -16.23
CA ASP A 182 15.56 -20.62 -16.27
C ASP A 182 15.43 -21.40 -14.96
N PHE A 183 14.80 -22.56 -15.08
CA PHE A 183 14.49 -23.45 -13.94
C PHE A 183 15.74 -23.99 -13.25
N LEU A 184 16.87 -24.00 -13.95
CA LEU A 184 18.12 -24.56 -13.41
C LEU A 184 18.82 -23.62 -12.43
N GLU A 185 18.72 -22.31 -12.64
CA GLU A 185 19.27 -21.32 -11.70
C GLU A 185 18.40 -21.11 -10.46
N THR A 186 17.10 -21.27 -10.57
CA THR A 186 16.15 -21.10 -9.46
C THR A 186 15.85 -22.38 -8.70
N ALA A 187 16.27 -23.54 -9.19
CA ALA A 187 16.02 -24.83 -8.53
C ALA A 187 16.62 -24.93 -7.12
N GLY A 188 17.62 -24.12 -6.78
CA GLY A 188 18.15 -23.99 -5.41
C GLY A 188 17.17 -23.36 -4.41
N SER A 189 16.24 -22.52 -4.89
CA SER A 189 15.23 -21.85 -4.06
C SER A 189 13.85 -22.53 -4.12
N ILE A 190 13.64 -23.43 -5.08
CA ILE A 190 12.36 -24.11 -5.32
C ILE A 190 12.39 -25.58 -4.82
N GLN A 191 13.39 -25.97 -4.04
CA GLN A 191 13.56 -27.34 -3.53
C GLN A 191 12.39 -27.88 -2.67
N GLY A 192 11.27 -27.20 -2.57
CA GLY A 192 10.06 -27.65 -1.89
C GLY A 192 8.80 -27.73 -2.75
N MET A 193 8.84 -27.28 -4.00
CA MET A 193 7.61 -27.00 -4.75
C MET A 193 7.15 -28.04 -5.76
N TRP A 194 8.00 -28.95 -6.23
CA TRP A 194 7.57 -29.89 -7.25
C TRP A 194 8.24 -31.28 -7.18
N PRO A 195 7.59 -32.26 -6.60
CA PRO A 195 7.59 -33.58 -7.19
C PRO A 195 6.27 -33.79 -7.95
N LEU A 196 6.12 -33.19 -9.13
CA LEU A 196 5.15 -33.71 -10.08
C LEU A 196 5.70 -35.01 -10.65
N GLU A 197 5.70 -36.08 -9.91
CA GLU A 197 5.64 -37.42 -10.47
C GLU A 197 4.27 -37.55 -11.15
N ILE A 198 4.24 -37.26 -12.46
CA ILE A 198 3.13 -37.67 -13.31
C ILE A 198 3.29 -39.18 -13.50
N ARG A 199 2.65 -39.98 -12.65
CA ARG A 199 2.45 -41.41 -12.88
C ARG A 199 1.24 -41.64 -13.77
#